data_e97ea980d56301a8f07a23a8be9c0267
#
_entry.id   e97ea980d56301a8f07a23a8be9c0267
#
_cell.length_a   1.000
_cell.length_b   1.000
_cell.length_c   1.000
_cell.angle_alpha   90.00
_cell.angle_beta   90.00
_cell.angle_gamma   90.00
#
_symmetry.space_group_name_H-M   'P 1'
#
loop_
_entity.id
_entity.type
_entity.pdbx_description
1 polymer ?
#
loop_
_entity_poly.entity_id
_entity_poly.type
_entity_poly.pdbx_seq_one_letter_code
_entity_poly.pdbx_strand_id
1 'polypeptide(L)'
;MAEALAKAIAFVGIDTGKNSFHLVGHDHRGAIVLRQKWSPGQVEARLANLLPCLIGMEAWVGAHHLSRRLQMLGHDARLMPAKYVRPHSKGQKNDLCDAEAIGEAVPRPTMKFVATKTAHQLDLQALHRVRHVPPPTIPDDGLLSPPFIAWSSKYKYAAP
;
A
#
# COMPACT_ATOMS: atom_id res chain seq x y z
N MET A 1 -13.05 13.55 21.60
CA MET A 1 -12.44 12.21 21.45
C MET A 1 -11.63 12.06 20.15
N ALA A 2 -12.15 12.39 18.97
CA ALA A 2 -11.41 12.27 17.70
C ALA A 2 -10.11 13.11 17.66
N GLU A 3 -10.13 14.32 18.22
CA GLU A 3 -8.97 15.22 18.26
C GLU A 3 -7.85 14.73 19.19
N ALA A 4 -8.22 14.12 20.32
CA ALA A 4 -7.26 13.50 21.23
C ALA A 4 -6.61 12.25 20.60
N LEU A 5 -7.37 11.49 19.83
CA LEU A 5 -6.89 10.32 19.10
C LEU A 5 -5.93 10.74 17.97
N ALA A 6 -6.26 11.81 17.24
CA ALA A 6 -5.41 12.35 16.19
C ALA A 6 -4.04 12.82 16.71
N LYS A 7 -3.98 13.35 17.93
CA LYS A 7 -2.73 13.76 18.60
C LYS A 7 -1.92 12.58 19.17
N ALA A 8 -2.54 11.43 19.38
CA ALA A 8 -1.90 10.26 19.98
C ALA A 8 -1.17 9.37 18.96
N ILE A 9 -1.47 9.50 17.66
CA ILE A 9 -0.92 8.61 16.62
C ILE A 9 0.47 9.08 16.21
N ALA A 10 1.47 8.24 16.45
CA ALA A 10 2.84 8.47 16.04
C ALA A 10 3.16 7.82 14.69
N PHE A 11 2.66 6.62 14.46
CA PHE A 11 2.84 5.90 13.20
C PHE A 11 1.64 5.03 12.87
N VAL A 12 1.45 4.80 11.57
CA VAL A 12 0.32 4.04 11.00
C VAL A 12 0.85 2.98 10.05
N GLY A 13 0.41 1.75 10.21
CA GLY A 13 0.55 0.71 9.20
C GLY A 13 -0.71 0.62 8.35
N ILE A 14 -0.54 0.58 7.03
CA ILE A 14 -1.63 0.41 6.08
C ILE A 14 -1.41 -0.84 5.24
N ASP A 15 -2.30 -1.81 5.37
CA ASP A 15 -2.43 -2.90 4.42
C ASP A 15 -3.45 -2.53 3.33
N THR A 16 -3.03 -2.64 2.08
CA THR A 16 -3.79 -2.17 0.92
C THR A 16 -4.41 -3.34 0.19
N GLY A 17 -5.64 -3.66 0.54
CA GLY A 17 -6.45 -4.65 -0.18
C GLY A 17 -7.10 -4.08 -1.44
N LYS A 18 -7.73 -4.96 -2.24
CA LYS A 18 -8.36 -4.61 -3.52
C LYS A 18 -9.51 -3.60 -3.36
N ASN A 19 -10.34 -3.77 -2.33
CA ASN A 19 -11.57 -2.99 -2.13
C ASN A 19 -11.60 -2.29 -0.76
N SER A 20 -10.64 -2.56 0.09
CA SER A 20 -10.58 -1.98 1.44
C SER A 20 -9.14 -1.88 1.90
N PHE A 21 -8.87 -0.84 2.65
CA PHE A 21 -7.60 -0.62 3.32
C PHE A 21 -7.78 -0.85 4.81
N HIS A 22 -6.89 -1.62 5.40
CA HIS A 22 -6.84 -1.86 6.82
C HIS A 22 -5.75 -1.02 7.43
N LEU A 23 -6.08 -0.29 8.49
CA LEU A 23 -5.19 0.67 9.12
C LEU A 23 -5.06 0.35 10.60
N VAL A 24 -3.83 0.33 11.07
CA VAL A 24 -3.51 0.22 12.49
C VAL A 24 -2.60 1.38 12.87
N GLY A 25 -3.09 2.22 13.76
CA GLY A 25 -2.34 3.36 14.30
C GLY A 25 -1.77 3.05 15.67
N HIS A 26 -0.54 3.48 15.90
CA HIS A 26 0.21 3.27 17.12
C HIS A 26 0.60 4.61 17.75
N ASP A 27 0.70 4.66 19.04
CA ASP A 27 1.29 5.78 19.78
C ASP A 27 2.83 5.70 19.81
N HIS A 28 3.46 6.68 20.42
CA HIS A 28 4.93 6.72 20.58
C HIS A 28 5.51 5.56 21.39
N ARG A 29 4.68 4.84 22.16
CA ARG A 29 5.08 3.67 22.94
C ARG A 29 4.89 2.36 22.19
N GLY A 30 4.30 2.42 20.98
CA GLY A 30 3.95 1.26 20.18
C GLY A 30 2.61 0.62 20.56
N ALA A 31 1.83 1.23 21.46
CA ALA A 31 0.50 0.74 21.78
C ALA A 31 -0.48 1.08 20.64
N ILE A 32 -1.36 0.13 20.34
CA ILE A 32 -2.36 0.32 19.29
C ILE A 32 -3.46 1.24 19.81
N VAL A 33 -3.66 2.37 19.14
CA VAL A 33 -4.68 3.39 19.48
C VAL A 33 -5.76 3.50 18.41
N LEU A 34 -5.55 2.91 17.23
CA LEU A 34 -6.51 2.93 16.12
C LEU A 34 -6.49 1.60 15.37
N ARG A 35 -7.66 1.02 15.10
CA ARG A 35 -7.88 -0.07 14.15
C ARG A 35 -9.08 0.27 13.30
N GLN A 36 -8.89 0.39 11.99
CA GLN A 36 -9.94 0.81 11.06
C GLN A 36 -9.85 0.07 9.73
N LYS A 37 -11.01 -0.05 9.10
CA LYS A 37 -11.15 -0.51 7.73
C LYS A 37 -11.86 0.58 6.93
N TRP A 38 -11.21 1.10 5.90
CA TRP A 38 -11.75 2.16 5.05
C TRP A 38 -11.78 1.75 3.60
N SER A 39 -12.70 2.36 2.84
CA SER A 39 -12.64 2.26 1.38
C SER A 39 -11.49 3.10 0.83
N PRO A 40 -10.95 2.78 -0.36
CA PRO A 40 -9.86 3.55 -0.97
C PRO A 40 -10.14 5.05 -1.07
N GLY A 41 -11.37 5.45 -1.42
CA GLY A 41 -11.76 6.86 -1.53
C GLY A 41 -11.85 7.61 -0.18
N GLN A 42 -11.89 6.91 0.95
CA GLN A 42 -11.97 7.54 2.28
C GLN A 42 -10.60 7.77 2.92
N VAL A 43 -9.57 7.03 2.48
CA VAL A 43 -8.26 7.00 3.15
C VAL A 43 -7.60 8.38 3.16
N GLU A 44 -7.52 9.04 2.01
CA GLU A 44 -6.90 10.36 1.90
C GLU A 44 -7.63 11.40 2.76
N ALA A 45 -8.96 11.48 2.65
CA ALA A 45 -9.76 12.46 3.39
C ALA A 45 -9.67 12.27 4.90
N ARG A 46 -9.57 11.01 5.36
CA ARG A 46 -9.48 10.71 6.79
C ARG A 46 -8.07 10.93 7.33
N LEU A 47 -7.03 10.57 6.56
CA LEU A 47 -5.65 10.81 6.96
C LEU A 47 -5.29 12.29 6.92
N ALA A 48 -5.92 13.09 6.05
CA ALA A 48 -5.78 14.56 6.04
C ALA A 48 -6.19 15.23 7.36
N ASN A 49 -7.04 14.57 8.15
CA ASN A 49 -7.46 15.06 9.48
C ASN A 49 -6.53 14.60 10.63
N LEU A 50 -5.48 13.83 10.33
CA LEU A 50 -4.46 13.46 11.30
C LEU A 50 -3.30 14.45 11.26
N LEU A 51 -2.64 14.61 12.39
CA LEU A 51 -1.35 15.31 12.40
C LEU A 51 -0.32 14.54 11.55
N PRO A 52 0.66 15.23 10.95
CA PRO A 52 1.76 14.59 10.25
C PRO A 52 2.36 13.46 11.07
N CYS A 53 2.36 12.26 10.53
CA CYS A 53 2.87 11.07 11.19
C CYS A 53 3.61 10.16 10.19
N LEU A 54 4.33 9.18 10.71
CA LEU A 54 5.00 8.16 9.90
C LEU A 54 3.97 7.12 9.42
N ILE A 55 3.91 6.87 8.11
CA ILE A 55 2.98 5.91 7.52
C ILE A 55 3.74 4.83 6.75
N GLY A 56 3.57 3.59 7.14
CA GLY A 56 4.11 2.42 6.45
C GLY A 56 3.08 1.77 5.54
N MET A 57 3.53 1.32 4.37
CA MET A 57 2.73 0.54 3.42
C MET A 57 3.60 -0.52 2.74
N GLU A 58 2.99 -1.66 2.35
CA GLU A 58 3.69 -2.60 1.49
C GLU A 58 3.85 -2.04 0.06
N ALA A 59 5.04 -2.23 -0.53
CA ALA A 59 5.36 -1.71 -1.86
C ALA A 59 4.68 -2.55 -2.96
N TRP A 60 3.70 -1.97 -3.62
CA TRP A 60 3.06 -2.47 -4.84
C TRP A 60 2.71 -1.29 -5.76
N VAL A 61 2.23 -1.55 -6.98
CA VAL A 61 2.04 -0.48 -7.99
C VAL A 61 1.11 0.64 -7.48
N GLY A 62 -0.03 0.30 -6.90
CA GLY A 62 -0.99 1.28 -6.36
C GLY A 62 -0.50 2.04 -5.14
N ALA A 63 0.37 1.43 -4.32
CA ALA A 63 0.91 2.07 -3.11
C ALA A 63 1.78 3.30 -3.43
N HIS A 64 2.42 3.35 -4.59
CA HIS A 64 3.19 4.53 -5.00
C HIS A 64 2.29 5.76 -5.21
N HIS A 65 1.09 5.58 -5.76
CA HIS A 65 0.13 6.69 -5.90
C HIS A 65 -0.30 7.20 -4.52
N LEU A 66 -0.74 6.30 -3.65
CA LEU A 66 -1.15 6.66 -2.29
C LEU A 66 -0.02 7.32 -1.50
N SER A 67 1.21 6.78 -1.61
CA SER A 67 2.39 7.37 -0.95
C SER A 67 2.60 8.83 -1.35
N ARG A 68 2.52 9.15 -2.66
CA ARG A 68 2.64 10.55 -3.12
C ARG A 68 1.53 11.44 -2.55
N ARG A 69 0.28 10.94 -2.51
CA ARG A 69 -0.85 11.69 -1.95
C ARG A 69 -0.66 11.98 -0.47
N LEU A 70 -0.23 10.99 0.30
CA LEU A 70 0.03 11.14 1.73
C LEU A 70 1.21 12.08 2.03
N GLN A 71 2.26 12.03 1.20
CA GLN A 71 3.38 12.98 1.29
C GLN A 71 2.94 14.42 1.00
N MET A 72 2.02 14.64 0.05
CA MET A 72 1.42 15.95 -0.21
C MET A 72 0.58 16.46 0.96
N LEU A 73 0.01 15.57 1.78
CA LEU A 73 -0.70 15.91 3.02
C LEU A 73 0.23 16.15 4.21
N GLY A 74 1.56 16.03 4.01
CA GLY A 74 2.57 16.28 5.03
C GLY A 74 2.98 15.04 5.84
N HIS A 75 2.47 13.86 5.55
CA HIS A 75 2.88 12.62 6.22
C HIS A 75 4.22 12.09 5.68
N ASP A 76 5.01 11.42 6.54
CA ASP A 76 6.18 10.64 6.11
C ASP A 76 5.73 9.24 5.64
N ALA A 77 5.27 9.16 4.40
CA ALA A 77 4.78 7.92 3.82
C ALA A 77 5.93 7.10 3.20
N ARG A 78 6.13 5.89 3.70
CA ARG A 78 7.23 4.98 3.32
C ARG A 78 6.71 3.65 2.79
N LEU A 79 7.35 3.15 1.75
CA LEU A 79 7.03 1.87 1.12
C LEU A 79 8.04 0.81 1.54
N MET A 80 7.55 -0.35 1.98
CA MET A 80 8.38 -1.47 2.42
C MET A 80 8.22 -2.67 1.50
N PRO A 81 9.30 -3.37 1.13
CA PRO A 81 9.19 -4.65 0.45
C PRO A 81 8.49 -5.69 1.33
N ALA A 82 7.62 -6.52 0.75
CA ALA A 82 6.86 -7.58 1.44
C ALA A 82 7.76 -8.48 2.32
N LYS A 83 8.97 -8.79 1.86
CA LYS A 83 9.92 -9.64 2.59
C LYS A 83 10.31 -9.11 3.98
N TYR A 84 10.20 -7.80 4.20
CA TYR A 84 10.50 -7.19 5.49
C TYR A 84 9.28 -7.05 6.39
N VAL A 85 8.08 -7.16 5.85
CA VAL A 85 6.82 -7.15 6.61
C VAL A 85 6.49 -8.52 7.16
N ARG A 86 6.68 -9.58 6.37
CA ARG A 86 6.35 -10.98 6.72
C ARG A 86 6.86 -11.45 8.09
N PRO A 87 8.09 -11.14 8.54
CA PRO A 87 8.57 -11.57 9.85
C PRO A 87 7.78 -11.01 11.04
N HIS A 88 7.01 -9.94 10.83
CA HIS A 88 6.21 -9.27 11.86
C HIS A 88 4.75 -9.71 11.85
N SER A 89 4.32 -10.49 10.85
CA SER A 89 2.97 -11.04 10.77
C SER A 89 2.77 -12.15 11.80
N LYS A 90 1.81 -11.96 12.72
CA LYS A 90 1.53 -12.86 13.84
C LYS A 90 0.35 -13.78 13.49
N GLY A 91 0.60 -15.05 13.24
CA GLY A 91 -0.45 -16.08 13.16
C GLY A 91 -1.19 -16.15 11.82
N GLN A 92 -2.52 -16.37 11.87
CA GLN A 92 -3.35 -16.55 10.68
C GLN A 92 -3.40 -15.27 9.84
N LYS A 93 -3.37 -15.41 8.53
CA LYS A 93 -3.45 -14.32 7.56
C LYS A 93 -4.76 -13.54 7.76
N ASN A 94 -4.62 -12.32 8.25
CA ASN A 94 -5.73 -11.39 8.44
C ASN A 94 -5.21 -9.99 8.09
N ASP A 95 -5.94 -9.27 7.26
CA ASP A 95 -5.56 -7.96 6.74
C ASP A 95 -5.25 -6.93 7.85
N LEU A 96 -5.93 -7.03 9.02
CA LEU A 96 -5.60 -6.19 10.18
C LEU A 96 -4.28 -6.59 10.84
N CYS A 97 -3.95 -7.89 10.88
CA CYS A 97 -2.66 -8.37 11.37
C CYS A 97 -1.52 -7.95 10.43
N ASP A 98 -1.78 -7.91 9.11
CA ASP A 98 -0.80 -7.44 8.14
C ASP A 98 -0.58 -5.92 8.28
N ALA A 99 -1.64 -5.13 8.50
CA ALA A 99 -1.51 -3.70 8.82
C ALA A 99 -0.77 -3.45 10.15
N GLU A 100 -1.00 -4.28 11.18
CA GLU A 100 -0.27 -4.23 12.45
C GLU A 100 1.21 -4.53 12.24
N ALA A 101 1.54 -5.59 11.49
CA ALA A 101 2.91 -5.95 11.16
C ALA A 101 3.66 -4.83 10.41
N ILE A 102 2.99 -4.16 9.49
CA ILE A 102 3.51 -2.98 8.79
C ILE A 102 3.78 -1.84 9.79
N GLY A 103 2.83 -1.56 10.69
CA GLY A 103 2.97 -0.54 11.73
C GLY A 103 4.14 -0.82 12.67
N GLU A 104 4.32 -2.06 13.12
CA GLU A 104 5.45 -2.46 13.96
C GLU A 104 6.81 -2.39 13.23
N ALA A 105 6.81 -2.59 11.91
CA ALA A 105 8.03 -2.61 11.11
C ALA A 105 8.53 -1.21 10.74
N VAL A 106 7.63 -0.29 10.39
CA VAL A 106 7.99 1.01 9.80
C VAL A 106 8.90 1.89 10.67
N PRO A 107 8.78 1.95 12.02
CA PRO A 107 9.65 2.80 12.84
C PRO A 107 11.03 2.20 13.07
N ARG A 108 11.30 0.97 12.65
CA ARG A 108 12.57 0.29 12.95
C ARG A 108 13.72 0.88 12.15
N PRO A 109 14.88 1.19 12.80
CA PRO A 109 16.01 1.82 12.13
C PRO A 109 16.68 0.92 11.08
N THR A 110 16.52 -0.40 11.21
CA THR A 110 17.07 -1.39 10.25
C THR A 110 16.18 -1.63 9.03
N MET A 111 15.00 -0.99 8.99
CA MET A 111 14.04 -1.18 7.90
C MET A 111 14.56 -0.56 6.59
N LYS A 112 14.47 -1.32 5.51
CA LYS A 112 14.79 -0.83 4.16
C LYS A 112 13.52 -0.44 3.44
N PHE A 113 13.50 0.75 2.87
CA PHE A 113 12.37 1.29 2.16
C PHE A 113 12.60 1.30 0.65
N VAL A 114 11.49 1.25 -0.10
CA VAL A 114 11.47 1.45 -1.54
C VAL A 114 11.16 2.92 -1.80
N ALA A 115 11.95 3.55 -2.67
CA ALA A 115 11.66 4.93 -3.08
C ALA A 115 10.28 5.03 -3.75
N THR A 116 9.52 6.05 -3.36
CA THR A 116 8.23 6.35 -3.99
C THR A 116 8.48 6.79 -5.44
N LYS A 117 7.95 6.05 -6.40
CA LYS A 117 8.10 6.33 -7.83
C LYS A 117 7.13 7.41 -8.27
N THR A 118 7.58 8.26 -9.20
CA THR A 118 6.70 9.20 -9.91
C THR A 118 5.76 8.45 -10.86
N ALA A 119 4.71 9.12 -11.34
CA ALA A 119 3.81 8.56 -12.36
C ALA A 119 4.61 8.14 -13.60
N HIS A 120 5.46 9.02 -14.11
CA HIS A 120 6.32 8.75 -15.27
C HIS A 120 7.22 7.52 -15.08
N GLN A 121 7.82 7.33 -13.90
CA GLN A 121 8.62 6.13 -13.61
C GLN A 121 7.79 4.84 -13.60
N LEU A 122 6.52 4.91 -13.18
CA LEU A 122 5.61 3.77 -13.22
C LEU A 122 5.20 3.45 -14.66
N ASP A 123 4.96 4.47 -15.50
CA ASP A 123 4.65 4.30 -16.92
C ASP A 123 5.81 3.64 -17.66
N LEU A 124 7.04 4.11 -17.44
CA LEU A 124 8.25 3.47 -17.99
C LEU A 124 8.38 2.02 -17.52
N GLN A 125 8.10 1.74 -16.25
CA GLN A 125 8.14 0.36 -15.74
C GLN A 125 7.07 -0.51 -16.40
N ALA A 126 5.88 0.02 -16.67
CA ALA A 126 4.82 -0.70 -17.37
C ALA A 126 5.23 -1.01 -18.81
N LEU A 127 5.81 -0.04 -19.54
CA LEU A 127 6.32 -0.23 -20.89
C LEU A 127 7.41 -1.31 -20.94
N HIS A 128 8.35 -1.30 -20.00
CA HIS A 128 9.36 -2.34 -19.89
C HIS A 128 8.77 -3.74 -19.69
N ARG A 129 7.74 -3.85 -18.85
CA ARG A 129 7.05 -5.13 -18.62
C ARG A 129 6.35 -5.65 -19.88
N VAL A 130 5.67 -4.77 -20.63
CA VAL A 130 5.03 -5.12 -21.90
C VAL A 130 6.05 -5.61 -22.93
N ARG A 131 7.22 -4.95 -23.03
CA ARG A 131 8.30 -5.33 -23.93
C ARG A 131 8.86 -6.73 -23.67
N HIS A 132 8.81 -7.21 -22.43
CA HIS A 132 9.33 -8.52 -22.01
C HIS A 132 8.25 -9.60 -21.92
N VAL A 133 6.98 -9.29 -22.26
CA VAL A 133 5.95 -10.33 -22.42
C VAL A 133 6.23 -11.07 -23.74
N PRO A 134 6.52 -12.39 -23.72
CA PRO A 134 6.65 -13.14 -24.96
C PRO A 134 5.32 -13.03 -25.73
N PRO A 135 5.37 -13.04 -27.09
CA PRO A 135 4.16 -13.06 -27.88
C PRO A 135 3.29 -14.22 -27.43
N PRO A 136 1.95 -14.06 -27.41
CA PRO A 136 1.06 -15.15 -27.05
C PRO A 136 1.33 -16.34 -27.96
N THR A 137 1.67 -17.48 -27.38
CA THR A 137 1.67 -18.75 -28.11
C THR A 137 0.22 -19.01 -28.52
N ILE A 138 -0.03 -19.01 -29.81
CA ILE A 138 -1.32 -19.43 -30.38
C ILE A 138 -1.39 -20.95 -30.13
N PRO A 139 -2.34 -21.45 -29.32
CA PRO A 139 -2.55 -22.89 -29.21
C PRO A 139 -2.90 -23.47 -30.57
N ASP A 140 -2.52 -24.73 -30.84
CA ASP A 140 -2.79 -25.39 -32.11
C ASP A 140 -4.28 -25.49 -32.48
N ASP A 141 -5.18 -25.18 -31.56
CA ASP A 141 -6.63 -25.12 -31.74
C ASP A 141 -7.15 -23.80 -32.33
N GLY A 142 -6.27 -22.82 -32.57
CA GLY A 142 -6.61 -21.54 -33.18
C GLY A 142 -7.46 -20.60 -32.29
N LEU A 143 -7.76 -20.99 -31.06
CA LEU A 143 -8.53 -20.18 -30.11
C LEU A 143 -7.57 -19.29 -29.29
N LEU A 144 -7.59 -17.99 -29.59
CA LEU A 144 -6.92 -16.98 -28.77
C LEU A 144 -7.56 -16.98 -27.36
N SER A 145 -6.97 -17.66 -26.41
CA SER A 145 -7.28 -17.40 -25.01
C SER A 145 -6.77 -16.01 -24.66
N PRO A 146 -7.65 -15.06 -24.29
CA PRO A 146 -7.24 -13.67 -24.12
C PRO A 146 -6.46 -13.49 -22.83
N PRO A 147 -5.14 -13.26 -22.85
CA PRO A 147 -4.38 -12.85 -21.67
C PRO A 147 -4.77 -11.43 -21.22
N PHE A 148 -5.58 -10.74 -22.03
CA PHE A 148 -5.96 -9.34 -21.80
C PHE A 148 -7.03 -9.13 -20.74
N ILE A 149 -7.91 -10.11 -20.51
CA ILE A 149 -9.03 -9.97 -19.55
C ILE A 149 -8.58 -10.13 -18.11
N ALA A 150 -7.55 -10.93 -17.85
CA ALA A 150 -6.99 -11.06 -16.49
C ALA A 150 -6.21 -9.82 -16.03
N TRP A 151 -5.74 -9.00 -16.97
CA TRP A 151 -4.98 -7.79 -16.68
C TRP A 151 -5.87 -6.61 -16.29
N SER A 152 -7.02 -6.45 -16.91
CA SER A 152 -7.94 -5.32 -16.66
C SER A 152 -8.60 -5.38 -15.28
N SER A 153 -8.80 -6.58 -14.70
CA SER A 153 -9.43 -6.73 -13.39
C SER A 153 -8.51 -6.37 -12.22
N LYS A 154 -7.18 -6.42 -12.43
CA LYS A 154 -6.16 -6.11 -11.41
C LYS A 154 -5.80 -4.62 -11.32
N TYR A 155 -6.17 -3.81 -12.31
CA TYR A 155 -5.67 -2.43 -12.46
C TYR A 155 -6.78 -1.39 -12.68
N LYS A 156 -7.99 -1.62 -12.16
CA LYS A 156 -9.15 -0.70 -12.30
C LYS A 156 -8.95 0.73 -11.72
N TYR A 157 -7.79 1.03 -11.17
CA TYR A 157 -7.51 2.32 -10.51
C TYR A 157 -6.34 3.11 -11.12
N ALA A 158 -6.00 2.85 -12.38
CA ALA A 158 -4.94 3.59 -13.07
C ALA A 158 -5.50 4.41 -14.25
N ALA A 159 -6.60 5.10 -14.04
CA ALA A 159 -7.06 6.16 -14.96
C ALA A 159 -7.19 7.47 -14.18
N PRO A 160 -6.87 8.62 -14.84
CA PRO A 160 -6.80 9.94 -14.22
C PRO A 160 -8.12 10.40 -13.63
#